data_93f1c710d62a0b1342d39c05128d4b06
#
_entry.id   93f1c710d62a0b1342d39c05128d4b06
#
_cell.length_a   1.000
_cell.length_b   1.000
_cell.length_c   1.000
_cell.angle_alpha   90.00
_cell.angle_beta   90.00
_cell.angle_gamma   90.00
#
_symmetry.space_group_name_H-M   'P 1'
#
loop_
_entity.id
_entity.type
_entity.pdbx_description
1 polymer ?
#
loop_
_entity_poly.entity_id
_entity_poly.type
_entity_poly.pdbx_seq_one_letter_code
_entity_poly.pdbx_strand_id
1 'polypeptide(L)'
;MGSIWGASLPRRSWYGIAGAALLIASGAIHLDLYLTGYNSIPTIGPLFLLQIIAAFGLAIVIPLTGLRLAYAAGAAFAIGTLGGYLLSLKVGLFGFTEVRTTAGIVAAIIDVAAFAVLAAGLVSGLGIGRRALPVVGAVSAVALALTAVFAAAPKTPPPVATGGSGGGSGQTLDARTISGKALLTNSSGITLYTFAPDSLNKSVCYGDCATYWPPVPGHMSAGPGVSGTIGTIARTDGTTQATYDGHPLYTYIGDHSPGQDGGNNVNLNGGVWHVVVVGSG
;
A
#
# COMPACT_ATOMS: atom_id res chain seq x y z
N MET A 1 24.86 -36.29 17.24
CA MET A 1 23.53 -35.61 17.25
C MET A 1 23.35 -34.93 15.88
N GLY A 2 22.64 -35.55 14.94
CA GLY A 2 22.30 -34.91 13.66
C GLY A 2 21.36 -33.74 13.90
N SER A 3 21.66 -32.58 13.32
CA SER A 3 20.83 -31.40 13.44
C SER A 3 19.41 -31.72 12.94
N ILE A 4 18.40 -31.53 13.79
CA ILE A 4 16.97 -31.71 13.43
C ILE A 4 16.54 -30.84 12.23
N TRP A 5 17.26 -29.76 11.97
CA TRP A 5 16.99 -28.80 10.89
C TRP A 5 17.46 -29.28 9.52
N GLY A 6 18.44 -30.19 9.47
CA GLY A 6 18.94 -30.80 8.22
C GLY A 6 18.11 -31.99 7.75
N ALA A 7 17.12 -32.47 8.54
CA ALA A 7 16.26 -33.54 8.12
C ALA A 7 15.23 -33.05 7.08
N SER A 8 15.03 -33.85 6.01
CA SER A 8 14.07 -33.54 4.94
C SER A 8 12.73 -34.24 5.16
N LEU A 9 11.65 -33.56 4.77
CA LEU A 9 10.33 -34.16 4.56
C LEU A 9 10.29 -34.87 3.21
N PRO A 10 9.29 -35.72 2.94
CA PRO A 10 9.12 -36.28 1.58
C PRO A 10 9.12 -35.12 0.55
N ARG A 11 9.99 -35.22 -0.47
CA ARG A 11 10.17 -34.17 -1.51
C ARG A 11 8.89 -33.72 -2.22
N ARG A 12 7.85 -34.55 -2.21
CA ARG A 12 6.51 -34.27 -2.74
C ARG A 12 5.43 -34.19 -1.65
N SER A 13 5.76 -33.66 -0.48
CA SER A 13 4.73 -33.43 0.52
C SER A 13 3.76 -32.38 -0.03
N TRP A 14 2.47 -32.63 0.06
CA TRP A 14 1.45 -31.70 -0.41
C TRP A 14 1.59 -30.32 0.28
N TYR A 15 2.07 -30.27 1.54
CA TYR A 15 2.37 -29.03 2.26
C TYR A 15 3.42 -28.18 1.53
N GLY A 16 4.46 -28.81 0.98
CA GLY A 16 5.50 -28.10 0.23
C GLY A 16 4.98 -27.52 -1.08
N ILE A 17 4.14 -28.27 -1.80
CA ILE A 17 3.55 -27.83 -3.07
C ILE A 17 2.53 -26.70 -2.82
N ALA A 18 1.63 -26.87 -1.85
CA ALA A 18 0.62 -25.89 -1.51
C ALA A 18 1.26 -24.59 -0.95
N GLY A 19 2.26 -24.73 -0.06
CA GLY A 19 3.02 -23.58 0.44
C GLY A 19 3.76 -22.82 -0.66
N ALA A 20 4.40 -23.53 -1.59
CA ALA A 20 5.06 -22.92 -2.74
C ALA A 20 4.07 -22.15 -3.62
N ALA A 21 2.90 -22.72 -3.92
CA ALA A 21 1.86 -22.06 -4.69
C ALA A 21 1.36 -20.76 -4.02
N LEU A 22 1.19 -20.76 -2.70
CA LEU A 22 0.81 -19.57 -1.94
C LEU A 22 1.92 -18.51 -1.91
N LEU A 23 3.19 -18.91 -1.78
CA LEU A 23 4.32 -17.99 -1.88
C LEU A 23 4.45 -17.38 -3.28
N ILE A 24 4.19 -18.16 -4.35
CA ILE A 24 4.14 -17.63 -5.73
C ILE A 24 3.02 -16.60 -5.85
N ALA A 25 1.84 -16.88 -5.31
CA ALA A 25 0.71 -15.94 -5.38
C ALA A 25 1.01 -14.64 -4.62
N SER A 26 1.58 -14.72 -3.40
CA SER A 26 2.04 -13.54 -2.66
C SER A 26 3.10 -12.77 -3.43
N GLY A 27 4.14 -13.46 -3.95
CA GLY A 27 5.20 -12.85 -4.75
C GLY A 27 4.69 -12.18 -6.03
N ALA A 28 3.68 -12.75 -6.69
CA ALA A 28 3.07 -12.18 -7.89
C ALA A 28 2.31 -10.87 -7.59
N ILE A 29 1.56 -10.81 -6.48
CA ILE A 29 0.89 -9.57 -6.04
C ILE A 29 1.93 -8.48 -5.75
N HIS A 30 3.01 -8.81 -5.02
CA HIS A 30 4.07 -7.85 -4.71
C HIS A 30 4.85 -7.42 -5.97
N LEU A 31 5.01 -8.31 -6.95
CA LEU A 31 5.60 -7.96 -8.24
C LEU A 31 4.71 -6.98 -9.01
N ASP A 32 3.40 -7.22 -9.06
CA ASP A 32 2.45 -6.31 -9.68
C ASP A 32 2.49 -4.93 -9.01
N LEU A 33 2.41 -4.86 -7.69
CA LEU A 33 2.54 -3.62 -6.93
C LEU A 33 3.89 -2.92 -7.18
N TYR A 34 4.99 -3.67 -7.22
CA TYR A 34 6.31 -3.14 -7.55
C TYR A 34 6.35 -2.50 -8.94
N LEU A 35 5.82 -3.17 -9.95
CA LEU A 35 5.80 -2.70 -11.33
C LEU A 35 4.84 -1.52 -11.54
N THR A 36 3.75 -1.44 -10.76
CA THR A 36 2.73 -0.39 -10.88
C THR A 36 3.02 0.85 -10.04
N GLY A 37 4.19 0.90 -9.34
CA GLY A 37 4.62 2.16 -8.74
C GLY A 37 5.45 2.09 -7.47
N TYR A 38 5.39 1.01 -6.69
CA TYR A 38 6.16 0.92 -5.43
C TYR A 38 7.68 0.95 -5.64
N ASN A 39 8.17 0.62 -6.86
CA ASN A 39 9.58 0.72 -7.25
C ASN A 39 10.12 2.16 -7.16
N SER A 40 9.27 3.17 -7.28
CA SER A 40 9.65 4.58 -7.22
C SER A 40 9.73 5.14 -5.79
N ILE A 41 9.20 4.41 -4.79
CA ILE A 41 9.17 4.85 -3.40
C ILE A 41 10.52 4.51 -2.74
N PRO A 42 11.29 5.50 -2.26
CA PRO A 42 12.56 5.27 -1.59
C PRO A 42 12.42 4.27 -0.42
N THR A 43 13.37 3.35 -0.27
CA THR A 43 13.40 2.29 0.75
C THR A 43 12.33 1.21 0.54
N ILE A 44 11.07 1.57 0.22
CA ILE A 44 9.97 0.61 0.00
C ILE A 44 10.23 -0.22 -1.26
N GLY A 45 10.63 0.41 -2.38
CA GLY A 45 10.92 -0.30 -3.63
C GLY A 45 11.96 -1.43 -3.46
N PRO A 46 13.14 -1.18 -2.91
CA PRO A 46 14.11 -2.23 -2.60
C PRO A 46 13.59 -3.33 -1.69
N LEU A 47 12.75 -3.01 -0.68
CA LEU A 47 12.14 -4.00 0.20
C LEU A 47 11.13 -4.89 -0.54
N PHE A 48 10.31 -4.32 -1.42
CA PHE A 48 9.42 -5.10 -2.29
C PHE A 48 10.19 -6.04 -3.22
N LEU A 49 11.29 -5.57 -3.83
CA LEU A 49 12.14 -6.41 -4.67
C LEU A 49 12.75 -7.57 -3.87
N LEU A 50 13.27 -7.30 -2.67
CA LEU A 50 13.79 -8.35 -1.78
C LEU A 50 12.71 -9.38 -1.43
N GLN A 51 11.50 -8.93 -1.13
CA GLN A 51 10.36 -9.78 -0.82
C GLN A 51 9.96 -10.67 -2.01
N ILE A 52 9.92 -10.12 -3.24
CA ILE A 52 9.63 -10.87 -4.46
C ILE A 52 10.68 -11.98 -4.66
N ILE A 53 11.97 -11.64 -4.54
CA ILE A 53 13.07 -12.60 -4.69
C ILE A 53 12.96 -13.70 -3.63
N ALA A 54 12.70 -13.34 -2.37
CA ALA A 54 12.56 -14.31 -1.28
C ALA A 54 11.35 -15.23 -1.47
N ALA A 55 10.18 -14.68 -1.89
CA ALA A 55 8.98 -15.46 -2.14
C ALA A 55 9.20 -16.53 -3.22
N PHE A 56 9.70 -16.13 -4.40
CA PHE A 56 9.96 -17.07 -5.50
C PHE A 56 11.11 -18.02 -5.18
N GLY A 57 12.17 -17.56 -4.52
CA GLY A 57 13.29 -18.41 -4.08
C GLY A 57 12.82 -19.52 -3.12
N LEU A 58 12.05 -19.16 -2.10
CA LEU A 58 11.48 -20.13 -1.16
C LEU A 58 10.47 -21.08 -1.84
N ALA A 59 9.66 -20.57 -2.76
CA ALA A 59 8.72 -21.39 -3.54
C ALA A 59 9.42 -22.47 -4.38
N ILE A 60 10.64 -22.23 -4.81
CA ILE A 60 11.47 -23.21 -5.53
C ILE A 60 12.17 -24.16 -4.53
N VAL A 61 12.80 -23.63 -3.50
CA VAL A 61 13.65 -24.39 -2.57
C VAL A 61 12.82 -25.39 -1.75
N ILE A 62 11.63 -24.99 -1.28
CA ILE A 62 10.78 -25.85 -0.40
C ILE A 62 10.44 -27.18 -1.07
N PRO A 63 9.81 -27.25 -2.26
CA PRO A 63 9.43 -28.52 -2.87
C PRO A 63 10.62 -29.31 -3.40
N LEU A 64 11.72 -28.66 -3.80
CA LEU A 64 12.88 -29.36 -4.32
C LEU A 64 13.70 -30.05 -3.22
N THR A 65 13.83 -29.43 -2.06
CA THR A 65 14.68 -29.93 -0.97
C THR A 65 13.92 -30.68 0.12
N GLY A 66 12.69 -30.25 0.42
CA GLY A 66 11.92 -30.74 1.55
C GLY A 66 12.57 -30.43 2.91
N LEU A 67 13.59 -29.53 2.96
CA LEU A 67 14.31 -29.19 4.19
C LEU A 67 13.38 -28.51 5.20
N ARG A 68 13.39 -28.98 6.44
CA ARG A 68 12.63 -28.37 7.56
C ARG A 68 12.99 -26.89 7.74
N LEU A 69 14.26 -26.54 7.55
CA LEU A 69 14.70 -25.14 7.60
C LEU A 69 14.03 -24.29 6.52
N ALA A 70 13.83 -24.82 5.30
CA ALA A 70 13.13 -24.11 4.23
C ALA A 70 11.64 -23.87 4.55
N TYR A 71 10.96 -24.86 5.17
CA TYR A 71 9.59 -24.70 5.66
C TYR A 71 9.51 -23.64 6.77
N ALA A 72 10.47 -23.67 7.73
CA ALA A 72 10.53 -22.67 8.79
C ALA A 72 10.77 -21.28 8.23
N ALA A 73 11.71 -21.13 7.28
CA ALA A 73 11.99 -19.86 6.60
C ALA A 73 10.77 -19.33 5.84
N GLY A 74 10.04 -20.21 5.11
CA GLY A 74 8.82 -19.84 4.39
C GLY A 74 7.69 -19.39 5.33
N ALA A 75 7.49 -20.10 6.45
CA ALA A 75 6.51 -19.71 7.46
C ALA A 75 6.88 -18.37 8.13
N ALA A 76 8.16 -18.18 8.49
CA ALA A 76 8.65 -16.92 9.07
C ALA A 76 8.53 -15.76 8.07
N PHE A 77 8.82 -16.00 6.80
CA PHE A 77 8.64 -15.03 5.73
C PHE A 77 7.18 -14.59 5.61
N ALA A 78 6.23 -15.51 5.51
CA ALA A 78 4.81 -15.20 5.37
C ALA A 78 4.26 -14.39 6.56
N ILE A 79 4.58 -14.81 7.80
CA ILE A 79 4.12 -14.06 8.98
C ILE A 79 4.84 -12.71 9.14
N GLY A 80 6.10 -12.61 8.72
CA GLY A 80 6.87 -11.37 8.71
C GLY A 80 6.31 -10.35 7.70
N THR A 81 5.93 -10.80 6.51
CA THR A 81 5.26 -9.97 5.48
C THR A 81 3.93 -9.43 6.00
N LEU A 82 3.09 -10.29 6.56
CA LEU A 82 1.83 -9.87 7.18
C LEU A 82 2.09 -8.84 8.29
N GLY A 83 3.07 -9.08 9.16
CA GLY A 83 3.44 -8.16 10.25
C GLY A 83 3.88 -6.80 9.73
N GLY A 84 4.71 -6.77 8.69
CA GLY A 84 5.14 -5.55 8.01
C GLY A 84 3.96 -4.76 7.45
N TYR A 85 3.04 -5.44 6.75
CA TYR A 85 1.82 -4.82 6.23
C TYR A 85 0.95 -4.21 7.33
N LEU A 86 0.64 -4.97 8.39
CA LEU A 86 -0.18 -4.48 9.51
C LEU A 86 0.48 -3.32 10.25
N LEU A 87 1.81 -3.34 10.39
CA LEU A 87 2.57 -2.26 11.00
C LEU A 87 2.54 -1.00 10.15
N SER A 88 2.71 -1.15 8.82
CA SER A 88 2.68 -0.01 7.90
C SER A 88 1.31 0.67 7.85
N LEU A 89 0.22 -0.08 8.02
CA LEU A 89 -1.13 0.49 8.13
C LEU A 89 -1.34 1.34 9.39
N LYS A 90 -0.60 1.08 10.47
CA LYS A 90 -0.81 1.76 11.78
C LYS A 90 0.14 2.92 12.01
N VAL A 91 1.42 2.71 11.79
CA VAL A 91 2.46 3.68 12.18
C VAL A 91 3.29 4.13 11.00
N GLY A 92 3.08 3.53 9.82
CA GLY A 92 3.94 3.73 8.67
C GLY A 92 5.30 3.02 8.83
N LEU A 93 5.97 2.83 7.71
CA LEU A 93 7.34 2.30 7.66
C LEU A 93 8.18 3.22 6.78
N PHE A 94 9.32 3.67 7.28
CA PHE A 94 10.28 4.51 6.55
C PHE A 94 9.66 5.77 5.93
N GLY A 95 8.70 6.40 6.64
CA GLY A 95 7.99 7.57 6.15
C GLY A 95 6.85 7.28 5.16
N PHE A 96 6.62 6.02 4.83
CA PHE A 96 5.50 5.58 4.00
C PHE A 96 4.42 4.91 4.85
N THR A 97 3.19 5.39 4.74
CA THR A 97 2.02 4.79 5.38
C THR A 97 1.19 4.06 4.33
N GLU A 98 1.03 2.77 4.53
CA GLU A 98 0.21 1.93 3.64
C GLU A 98 -1.27 2.25 3.83
N VAL A 99 -2.04 2.07 2.77
CA VAL A 99 -3.50 2.15 2.82
C VAL A 99 -4.12 0.79 2.57
N ARG A 100 -5.36 0.62 3.00
CA ARG A 100 -6.10 -0.63 2.79
C ARG A 100 -6.57 -0.73 1.36
N THR A 101 -5.82 -1.46 0.55
CA THR A 101 -6.19 -1.81 -0.82
C THR A 101 -6.73 -3.24 -0.89
N THR A 102 -7.49 -3.54 -1.92
CA THR A 102 -7.94 -4.92 -2.19
C THR A 102 -6.75 -5.85 -2.35
N ALA A 103 -5.71 -5.43 -3.06
CA ALA A 103 -4.48 -6.20 -3.26
C ALA A 103 -3.78 -6.52 -1.93
N GLY A 104 -3.63 -5.51 -1.04
CA GLY A 104 -3.02 -5.69 0.28
C GLY A 104 -3.80 -6.67 1.16
N ILE A 105 -5.14 -6.60 1.16
CA ILE A 105 -5.99 -7.53 1.93
C ILE A 105 -5.87 -8.96 1.37
N VAL A 106 -5.91 -9.14 0.06
CA VAL A 106 -5.76 -10.45 -0.59
C VAL A 106 -4.37 -11.03 -0.29
N ALA A 107 -3.30 -10.23 -0.40
CA ALA A 107 -1.95 -10.66 -0.05
C ALA A 107 -1.87 -11.11 1.42
N ALA A 108 -2.44 -10.35 2.35
CA ALA A 108 -2.47 -10.69 3.77
C ALA A 108 -3.18 -12.04 4.04
N ILE A 109 -4.31 -12.32 3.38
CA ILE A 109 -5.01 -13.61 3.48
C ILE A 109 -4.14 -14.75 2.94
N ILE A 110 -3.47 -14.54 1.81
CA ILE A 110 -2.56 -15.52 1.19
C ILE A 110 -1.38 -15.79 2.14
N ASP A 111 -0.80 -14.77 2.78
CA ASP A 111 0.31 -14.93 3.70
C ASP A 111 -0.10 -15.70 4.97
N VAL A 112 -1.31 -15.47 5.50
CA VAL A 112 -1.86 -16.30 6.60
C VAL A 112 -1.99 -17.76 6.17
N ALA A 113 -2.50 -18.02 4.98
CA ALA A 113 -2.64 -19.38 4.46
C ALA A 113 -1.27 -20.02 4.22
N ALA A 114 -0.29 -19.30 3.68
CA ALA A 114 1.08 -19.78 3.47
C ALA A 114 1.74 -20.14 4.81
N PHE A 115 1.64 -19.26 5.82
CA PHE A 115 2.09 -19.56 7.17
C PHE A 115 1.46 -20.84 7.71
N ALA A 116 0.12 -20.97 7.67
CA ALA A 116 -0.60 -22.11 8.20
C ALA A 116 -0.14 -23.44 7.57
N VAL A 117 -0.04 -23.47 6.23
CA VAL A 117 0.34 -24.66 5.47
C VAL A 117 1.79 -25.03 5.73
N LEU A 118 2.74 -24.08 5.68
CA LEU A 118 4.16 -24.34 5.87
C LEU A 118 4.49 -24.72 7.33
N ALA A 119 3.90 -24.02 8.29
CA ALA A 119 4.04 -24.37 9.69
C ALA A 119 3.45 -25.73 10.01
N ALA A 120 2.27 -26.09 9.48
CA ALA A 120 1.69 -27.42 9.64
C ALA A 120 2.58 -28.53 9.05
N GLY A 121 3.16 -28.29 7.86
CA GLY A 121 4.13 -29.19 7.24
C GLY A 121 5.37 -29.39 8.11
N LEU A 122 5.94 -28.33 8.65
CA LEU A 122 7.10 -28.37 9.56
C LEU A 122 6.79 -29.17 10.82
N VAL A 123 5.68 -28.89 11.51
CA VAL A 123 5.30 -29.53 12.79
C VAL A 123 4.99 -31.01 12.59
N SER A 124 4.32 -31.34 11.48
CA SER A 124 4.04 -32.75 11.12
C SER A 124 5.34 -33.53 10.91
N GLY A 125 6.32 -32.94 10.24
CA GLY A 125 7.62 -33.52 10.02
C GLY A 125 8.48 -33.69 11.29
N LEU A 126 8.25 -32.86 12.31
CA LEU A 126 8.93 -32.99 13.60
C LEU A 126 8.32 -34.08 14.51
N GLY A 127 7.21 -34.70 14.11
CA GLY A 127 6.51 -35.70 14.93
C GLY A 127 5.75 -35.13 16.13
N ILE A 128 5.68 -33.81 16.25
CA ILE A 128 4.96 -33.10 17.34
C ILE A 128 3.57 -32.61 16.92
N GLY A 129 3.11 -33.04 15.73
CA GLY A 129 1.90 -32.52 15.09
C GLY A 129 0.66 -32.51 15.97
N ARG A 130 0.39 -33.59 16.73
CA ARG A 130 -0.78 -33.66 17.62
C ARG A 130 -0.81 -32.56 18.69
N ARG A 131 0.36 -32.07 19.16
CA ARG A 131 0.46 -31.02 20.18
C ARG A 131 0.57 -29.62 19.59
N ALA A 132 1.23 -29.49 18.44
CA ALA A 132 1.57 -28.19 17.86
C ALA A 132 0.60 -27.72 16.76
N LEU A 133 -0.11 -28.61 16.06
CA LEU A 133 -1.13 -28.23 15.06
C LEU A 133 -2.23 -27.31 15.63
N PRO A 134 -2.76 -27.54 16.84
CA PRO A 134 -3.74 -26.61 17.42
C PRO A 134 -3.15 -25.21 17.64
N VAL A 135 -1.86 -25.09 17.99
CA VAL A 135 -1.17 -23.79 18.15
C VAL A 135 -1.03 -23.11 16.80
N VAL A 136 -0.61 -23.82 15.75
CA VAL A 136 -0.54 -23.28 14.39
C VAL A 136 -1.93 -22.81 13.93
N GLY A 137 -2.97 -23.59 14.18
CA GLY A 137 -4.36 -23.23 13.89
C GLY A 137 -4.80 -21.96 14.64
N ALA A 138 -4.51 -21.86 15.94
CA ALA A 138 -4.85 -20.69 16.75
C ALA A 138 -4.13 -19.44 16.26
N VAL A 139 -2.82 -19.49 15.98
CA VAL A 139 -2.04 -18.36 15.45
C VAL A 139 -2.60 -17.91 14.10
N SER A 140 -2.91 -18.86 13.20
CA SER A 140 -3.51 -18.56 11.90
C SER A 140 -4.89 -17.93 12.03
N ALA A 141 -5.73 -18.41 12.95
CA ALA A 141 -7.05 -17.85 13.21
C ALA A 141 -6.96 -16.42 13.77
N VAL A 142 -6.03 -16.17 14.70
CA VAL A 142 -5.79 -14.82 15.23
C VAL A 142 -5.29 -13.89 14.13
N ALA A 143 -4.33 -14.32 13.30
CA ALA A 143 -3.80 -13.54 12.18
C ALA A 143 -4.91 -13.21 11.17
N LEU A 144 -5.78 -14.19 10.84
CA LEU A 144 -6.91 -13.97 9.94
C LEU A 144 -7.95 -13.02 10.55
N ALA A 145 -8.25 -13.16 11.84
CA ALA A 145 -9.17 -12.26 12.56
C ALA A 145 -8.63 -10.82 12.57
N LEU A 146 -7.32 -10.62 12.84
CA LEU A 146 -6.69 -9.31 12.75
C LEU A 146 -6.81 -8.73 11.33
N THR A 147 -6.51 -9.52 10.31
CA THR A 147 -6.67 -9.09 8.91
C THR A 147 -8.10 -8.69 8.61
N ALA A 148 -9.10 -9.47 9.07
CA ALA A 148 -10.52 -9.18 8.89
C ALA A 148 -10.95 -7.90 9.63
N VAL A 149 -10.49 -7.69 10.88
CA VAL A 149 -10.76 -6.46 11.65
C VAL A 149 -10.17 -5.25 10.92
N PHE A 150 -8.93 -5.35 10.42
CA PHE A 150 -8.32 -4.27 9.64
C PHE A 150 -9.02 -4.04 8.30
N ALA A 151 -9.50 -5.09 7.64
CA ALA A 151 -10.26 -4.97 6.39
C ALA A 151 -11.65 -4.33 6.61
N ALA A 152 -12.34 -4.69 7.70
CA ALA A 152 -13.68 -4.23 8.03
C ALA A 152 -13.71 -2.86 8.71
N ALA A 153 -12.59 -2.39 9.28
CA ALA A 153 -12.55 -1.06 9.88
C ALA A 153 -12.95 -0.02 8.82
N PRO A 154 -13.81 0.96 9.18
CA PRO A 154 -14.23 1.99 8.24
C PRO A 154 -12.99 2.57 7.55
N LYS A 155 -13.04 2.69 6.23
CA LYS A 155 -12.10 3.54 5.50
C LYS A 155 -12.39 4.95 6.04
N THR A 156 -11.73 5.33 7.14
CA THR A 156 -11.71 6.74 7.48
C THR A 156 -11.02 7.40 6.30
N PRO A 157 -11.71 8.23 5.54
CA PRO A 157 -11.00 9.17 4.69
C PRO A 157 -9.98 9.86 5.62
N PRO A 158 -8.77 10.18 5.16
CA PRO A 158 -7.92 11.10 5.90
C PRO A 158 -8.84 12.24 6.35
N PRO A 159 -8.72 12.76 7.58
CA PRO A 159 -9.62 13.76 8.04
C PRO A 159 -9.66 14.85 6.97
N VAL A 160 -10.71 14.81 6.16
CA VAL A 160 -11.18 16.02 5.52
C VAL A 160 -11.29 16.92 6.71
N ALA A 161 -10.46 17.98 6.77
CA ALA A 161 -10.64 19.00 7.78
C ALA A 161 -12.13 19.34 7.71
N THR A 162 -12.90 18.79 8.62
CA THR A 162 -14.29 19.13 8.83
C THR A 162 -14.22 20.56 9.33
N GLY A 163 -14.07 21.46 8.38
CA GLY A 163 -14.49 22.83 8.56
C GLY A 163 -15.96 22.72 8.92
N GLY A 164 -16.26 23.07 10.18
CA GLY A 164 -17.59 23.03 10.70
C GLY A 164 -18.56 23.69 9.74
N SER A 165 -19.75 23.19 9.67
CA SER A 165 -20.94 23.87 9.17
C SER A 165 -21.06 25.23 9.85
N GLY A 166 -20.38 26.21 9.28
CA GLY A 166 -20.39 27.61 9.69
C GLY A 166 -20.07 28.45 8.47
N GLY A 167 -21.04 29.27 8.04
CA GLY A 167 -21.10 30.05 6.83
C GLY A 167 -19.77 30.57 6.25
N GLY A 168 -19.58 30.34 4.96
CA GLY A 168 -19.03 31.32 4.03
C GLY A 168 -17.60 31.78 4.17
N SER A 169 -16.63 30.97 4.66
CA SER A 169 -15.21 31.20 4.34
C SER A 169 -14.77 30.11 3.33
N GLY A 170 -14.73 30.50 2.05
CA GLY A 170 -14.35 29.61 0.97
C GLY A 170 -12.98 28.98 1.25
N GLN A 171 -12.89 27.64 1.09
CA GLN A 171 -11.61 26.97 1.11
C GLN A 171 -10.75 27.53 -0.02
N THR A 172 -9.54 27.98 0.28
CA THR A 172 -8.62 28.58 -0.69
C THR A 172 -7.54 27.58 -1.13
N LEU A 173 -7.08 27.78 -2.34
CA LEU A 173 -5.83 27.24 -2.85
C LEU A 173 -4.79 28.35 -2.78
N ASP A 174 -3.65 28.10 -2.16
CA ASP A 174 -2.61 29.09 -1.93
C ASP A 174 -1.35 28.72 -2.71
N ALA A 175 -0.51 29.71 -3.06
CA ALA A 175 0.83 29.46 -3.57
C ALA A 175 1.85 29.56 -2.43
N ARG A 176 2.68 28.53 -2.24
CA ARG A 176 3.75 28.52 -1.23
C ARG A 176 5.07 28.09 -1.84
N THR A 177 6.16 28.68 -1.36
CA THR A 177 7.50 28.27 -1.78
C THR A 177 7.89 26.97 -1.06
N ILE A 178 8.00 25.88 -1.83
CA ILE A 178 8.41 24.56 -1.37
C ILE A 178 9.51 24.08 -2.31
N SER A 179 10.61 23.57 -1.77
CA SER A 179 11.77 23.12 -2.56
C SER A 179 12.26 24.16 -3.59
N GLY A 180 12.15 25.47 -3.26
CA GLY A 180 12.57 26.58 -4.13
C GLY A 180 11.62 26.92 -5.29
N LYS A 181 10.42 26.32 -5.35
CA LYS A 181 9.39 26.58 -6.37
C LYS A 181 8.11 27.08 -5.72
N ALA A 182 7.37 27.93 -6.41
CA ALA A 182 6.01 28.30 -6.00
C ALA A 182 5.07 27.15 -6.35
N LEU A 183 4.63 26.38 -5.35
CA LEU A 183 3.74 25.22 -5.51
C LEU A 183 2.33 25.57 -5.03
N LEU A 184 1.34 24.99 -5.68
CA LEU A 184 -0.05 25.05 -5.27
C LEU A 184 -0.26 24.19 -4.03
N THR A 185 -0.90 24.75 -3.00
CA THR A 185 -1.24 24.06 -1.77
C THR A 185 -2.70 24.31 -1.40
N ASN A 186 -3.27 23.52 -0.51
CA ASN A 186 -4.50 23.90 0.15
C ASN A 186 -4.22 24.97 1.25
N SER A 187 -5.25 25.52 1.86
CA SER A 187 -5.16 26.50 2.95
C SER A 187 -4.35 26.02 4.16
N SER A 188 -4.27 24.70 4.40
CA SER A 188 -3.44 24.11 5.44
C SER A 188 -1.97 23.97 5.03
N GLY A 189 -1.60 24.31 3.78
CA GLY A 189 -0.24 24.21 3.26
C GLY A 189 0.18 22.84 2.76
N ILE A 190 -0.74 21.91 2.60
CA ILE A 190 -0.49 20.59 1.99
C ILE A 190 -0.38 20.77 0.47
N THR A 191 0.66 20.21 -0.10
CA THR A 191 0.97 20.29 -1.54
C THR A 191 -0.08 19.60 -2.39
N LEU A 192 -0.38 20.18 -3.56
CA LEU A 192 -1.34 19.64 -4.50
C LEU A 192 -0.66 19.08 -5.74
N TYR A 193 -1.29 18.08 -6.31
CA TYR A 193 -0.75 17.26 -7.40
C TYR A 193 -1.74 17.14 -8.54
N THR A 194 -1.20 16.91 -9.73
CA THR A 194 -1.91 16.45 -10.93
C THR A 194 -1.45 15.06 -11.31
N PHE A 195 -2.31 14.32 -12.00
CA PHE A 195 -2.07 12.96 -12.47
C PHE A 195 -1.92 12.93 -13.98
N ALA A 196 -0.78 12.45 -14.50
CA ALA A 196 -0.49 12.47 -15.93
C ALA A 196 -1.54 11.77 -16.82
N PRO A 197 -2.18 10.67 -16.41
CA PRO A 197 -3.27 10.05 -17.18
C PRO A 197 -4.59 10.82 -17.20
N ASP A 198 -4.78 11.81 -16.32
CA ASP A 198 -5.97 12.66 -16.39
C ASP A 198 -5.97 13.51 -17.66
N SER A 199 -7.14 13.84 -18.14
CA SER A 199 -7.31 14.84 -19.19
C SER A 199 -7.99 16.10 -18.63
N LEU A 200 -7.97 17.18 -19.39
CA LEU A 200 -8.59 18.43 -18.97
C LEU A 200 -10.06 18.21 -18.57
N ASN A 201 -10.40 18.63 -17.38
CA ASN A 201 -11.72 18.52 -16.77
C ASN A 201 -12.23 17.06 -16.62
N LYS A 202 -11.33 16.09 -16.60
CA LYS A 202 -11.72 14.68 -16.44
C LYS A 202 -10.67 13.92 -15.61
N SER A 203 -11.10 13.40 -14.47
CA SER A 203 -10.30 12.50 -13.63
C SER A 203 -10.49 11.05 -14.09
N VAL A 204 -9.41 10.25 -14.01
CA VAL A 204 -9.42 8.79 -14.11
C VAL A 204 -9.00 8.10 -12.82
N CYS A 205 -8.66 8.86 -11.77
CA CYS A 205 -8.24 8.34 -10.48
C CYS A 205 -9.45 8.06 -9.58
N TYR A 206 -9.80 6.78 -9.44
CA TYR A 206 -10.91 6.25 -8.62
C TYR A 206 -10.46 5.04 -7.79
N GLY A 207 -11.28 4.59 -6.86
CA GLY A 207 -11.00 3.40 -6.05
C GLY A 207 -9.70 3.54 -5.25
N ASP A 208 -8.79 2.56 -5.40
CA ASP A 208 -7.51 2.55 -4.69
C ASP A 208 -6.64 3.77 -5.04
N CYS A 209 -6.70 4.25 -6.29
CA CYS A 209 -6.02 5.49 -6.69
C CYS A 209 -6.46 6.67 -5.81
N ALA A 210 -7.76 6.90 -5.68
CA ALA A 210 -8.31 7.99 -4.87
C ALA A 210 -8.07 7.80 -3.36
N THR A 211 -7.67 6.61 -2.94
CA THR A 211 -7.27 6.33 -1.55
C THR A 211 -5.86 6.84 -1.26
N TYR A 212 -4.92 6.66 -2.20
CA TYR A 212 -3.56 7.22 -2.09
C TYR A 212 -3.51 8.71 -2.44
N TRP A 213 -4.37 9.12 -3.37
CA TRP A 213 -4.43 10.47 -3.91
C TRP A 213 -5.85 11.03 -3.76
N PRO A 214 -6.22 11.46 -2.55
CA PRO A 214 -7.54 12.02 -2.30
C PRO A 214 -7.82 13.22 -3.22
N PRO A 215 -8.94 13.24 -3.96
CA PRO A 215 -9.32 14.38 -4.77
C PRO A 215 -9.58 15.60 -3.89
N VAL A 216 -9.08 16.75 -4.30
CA VAL A 216 -9.39 18.03 -3.64
C VAL A 216 -10.87 18.34 -3.87
N PRO A 217 -11.68 18.62 -2.83
CA PRO A 217 -13.09 18.96 -3.01
C PRO A 217 -13.31 20.13 -3.97
N GLY A 218 -14.43 20.13 -4.71
CA GLY A 218 -14.78 21.23 -5.60
C GLY A 218 -15.08 22.54 -4.87
N HIS A 219 -15.28 23.62 -5.63
CA HIS A 219 -15.64 24.95 -5.12
C HIS A 219 -14.55 25.61 -4.25
N MET A 220 -13.31 25.54 -4.73
CA MET A 220 -12.18 26.28 -4.15
C MET A 220 -12.09 27.69 -4.73
N SER A 221 -11.50 28.63 -3.96
CA SER A 221 -11.18 29.99 -4.38
C SER A 221 -9.67 30.18 -4.48
N ALA A 222 -9.23 31.12 -5.32
CA ALA A 222 -7.83 31.53 -5.36
C ALA A 222 -7.46 32.29 -4.08
N GLY A 223 -6.45 31.80 -3.40
CA GLY A 223 -5.80 32.48 -2.28
C GLY A 223 -4.55 33.25 -2.72
N PRO A 224 -3.71 33.65 -1.75
CA PRO A 224 -2.51 34.44 -2.02
C PRO A 224 -1.56 33.77 -3.01
N GLY A 225 -1.13 34.51 -4.03
CA GLY A 225 -0.12 34.11 -5.00
C GLY A 225 -0.60 33.16 -6.10
N VAL A 226 -1.88 32.80 -6.14
CA VAL A 226 -2.45 31.91 -7.17
C VAL A 226 -2.87 32.73 -8.38
N SER A 227 -2.29 32.43 -9.55
CA SER A 227 -2.54 33.17 -10.81
C SER A 227 -3.31 32.37 -11.87
N GLY A 228 -3.46 31.05 -11.70
CA GLY A 228 -4.20 30.18 -12.65
C GLY A 228 -5.70 30.17 -12.43
N THR A 229 -6.40 29.47 -13.31
CA THR A 229 -7.88 29.32 -13.26
C THR A 229 -8.26 28.16 -12.36
N ILE A 230 -9.03 28.43 -11.30
CA ILE A 230 -9.61 27.41 -10.44
C ILE A 230 -11.01 27.06 -10.97
N GLY A 231 -11.25 25.77 -11.19
CA GLY A 231 -12.52 25.25 -11.64
C GLY A 231 -13.01 24.10 -10.77
N THR A 232 -14.14 23.51 -11.17
CA THR A 232 -14.74 22.36 -10.51
C THR A 232 -15.29 21.39 -11.55
N ILE A 233 -15.04 20.11 -11.34
CA ILE A 233 -15.60 19.03 -12.17
C ILE A 233 -16.51 18.12 -11.34
N ALA A 234 -17.50 17.55 -11.97
CA ALA A 234 -18.27 16.43 -11.44
C ALA A 234 -17.52 15.12 -11.70
N ARG A 235 -17.41 14.29 -10.68
CA ARG A 235 -16.81 12.94 -10.76
C ARG A 235 -17.89 11.90 -10.97
N THR A 236 -17.51 10.75 -11.55
CA THR A 236 -18.47 9.64 -11.81
C THR A 236 -18.97 8.96 -10.53
N ASP A 237 -18.31 9.20 -9.39
CA ASP A 237 -18.72 8.73 -8.06
C ASP A 237 -19.73 9.67 -7.37
N GLY A 238 -20.22 10.71 -8.08
CA GLY A 238 -21.19 11.68 -7.57
C GLY A 238 -20.60 12.80 -6.74
N THR A 239 -19.28 12.83 -6.52
CA THR A 239 -18.59 13.92 -5.83
C THR A 239 -18.16 15.02 -6.80
N THR A 240 -17.68 16.14 -6.27
CA THR A 240 -17.04 17.22 -7.04
C THR A 240 -15.56 17.33 -6.71
N GLN A 241 -14.76 17.75 -7.68
CA GLN A 241 -13.32 17.91 -7.53
C GLN A 241 -12.85 19.24 -8.09
N ALA A 242 -11.94 19.91 -7.37
CA ALA A 242 -11.30 21.13 -7.83
C ALA A 242 -10.34 20.84 -8.99
N THR A 243 -10.21 21.82 -9.88
CA THR A 243 -9.22 21.84 -10.95
C THR A 243 -8.40 23.12 -10.91
N TYR A 244 -7.17 23.05 -11.42
CA TYR A 244 -6.33 24.18 -11.70
C TYR A 244 -5.93 24.15 -13.17
N ASP A 245 -6.26 25.20 -13.91
CA ASP A 245 -6.15 25.26 -15.38
C ASP A 245 -6.75 24.05 -16.10
N GLY A 246 -7.87 23.55 -15.56
CA GLY A 246 -8.59 22.37 -16.07
C GLY A 246 -8.00 21.02 -15.61
N HIS A 247 -6.85 20.98 -14.94
CA HIS A 247 -6.28 19.74 -14.42
C HIS A 247 -6.87 19.38 -13.05
N PRO A 248 -7.42 18.15 -12.87
CA PRO A 248 -7.93 17.69 -11.58
C PRO A 248 -6.83 17.71 -10.50
N LEU A 249 -7.20 18.15 -9.30
CA LEU A 249 -6.28 18.34 -8.19
C LEU A 249 -6.44 17.26 -7.13
N TYR A 250 -5.29 16.85 -6.56
CA TYR A 250 -5.22 15.81 -5.53
C TYR A 250 -4.26 16.22 -4.43
N THR A 251 -4.45 15.64 -3.24
CA THR A 251 -3.43 15.57 -2.19
C THR A 251 -2.74 14.21 -2.24
N TYR A 252 -1.60 14.08 -1.58
CA TYR A 252 -0.91 12.81 -1.40
C TYR A 252 -0.93 12.39 0.06
N ILE A 253 -1.35 11.15 0.36
CA ILE A 253 -1.43 10.67 1.75
C ILE A 253 -0.08 10.55 2.44
N GLY A 254 1.02 10.47 1.68
CA GLY A 254 2.39 10.46 2.22
C GLY A 254 2.88 11.83 2.68
N ASP A 255 2.18 12.92 2.34
CA ASP A 255 2.49 14.27 2.82
C ASP A 255 1.74 14.54 4.13
N HIS A 256 2.43 14.40 5.25
CA HIS A 256 1.85 14.52 6.58
C HIS A 256 1.92 15.92 7.19
N SER A 257 2.66 16.83 6.55
CA SER A 257 2.93 18.17 7.05
C SER A 257 3.02 19.19 5.92
N PRO A 258 2.70 20.47 6.20
CA PRO A 258 2.92 21.54 5.24
C PRO A 258 4.37 21.59 4.75
N GLY A 259 4.55 21.87 3.45
CA GLY A 259 5.86 21.99 2.83
C GLY A 259 6.49 20.67 2.38
N GLN A 260 5.82 19.54 2.54
CA GLN A 260 6.22 18.27 1.92
C GLN A 260 5.75 18.22 0.47
N ASP A 261 6.57 17.63 -0.41
CA ASP A 261 6.29 17.37 -1.82
C ASP A 261 6.67 15.93 -2.22
N GLY A 262 6.47 15.00 -1.28
CA GLY A 262 6.86 13.59 -1.40
C GLY A 262 6.17 12.84 -2.54
N GLY A 263 5.05 13.34 -3.04
CA GLY A 263 4.33 12.79 -4.19
C GLY A 263 4.89 13.19 -5.55
N ASN A 264 5.86 14.11 -5.61
CA ASN A 264 6.37 14.62 -6.88
C ASN A 264 7.20 13.56 -7.63
N ASN A 265 6.87 13.35 -8.91
CA ASN A 265 7.48 12.34 -9.78
C ASN A 265 7.28 10.89 -9.31
N VAL A 266 6.35 10.64 -8.39
CA VAL A 266 5.96 9.27 -8.02
C VAL A 266 5.17 8.65 -9.17
N ASN A 267 5.59 7.46 -9.63
CA ASN A 267 4.83 6.67 -10.59
C ASN A 267 4.01 5.63 -9.83
N LEU A 268 2.73 5.90 -9.64
CA LEU A 268 1.82 5.05 -8.86
C LEU A 268 0.42 5.08 -9.48
N ASN A 269 -0.32 3.97 -9.36
CA ASN A 269 -1.68 3.82 -9.90
C ASN A 269 -1.77 4.01 -11.43
N GLY A 270 -0.72 3.59 -12.16
CA GLY A 270 -0.70 3.58 -13.61
C GLY A 270 -0.26 4.89 -14.28
N GLY A 271 0.34 5.82 -13.53
CA GLY A 271 0.88 7.06 -14.09
C GLY A 271 1.73 7.87 -13.13
N VAL A 272 2.35 8.91 -13.68
CA VAL A 272 3.22 9.80 -12.91
C VAL A 272 2.41 10.94 -12.29
N TRP A 273 2.76 11.30 -11.06
CA TRP A 273 2.20 12.40 -10.31
C TRP A 273 3.16 13.59 -10.28
N HIS A 274 2.64 14.78 -10.44
CA HIS A 274 3.45 16.00 -10.47
C HIS A 274 2.89 17.04 -9.52
N VAL A 275 3.77 17.76 -8.82
CA VAL A 275 3.39 18.98 -8.11
C VAL A 275 2.86 20.03 -9.09
N VAL A 276 1.92 20.84 -8.65
CA VAL A 276 1.40 21.96 -9.43
C VAL A 276 2.27 23.19 -9.15
N VAL A 277 3.01 23.64 -10.16
CA VAL A 277 3.80 24.87 -10.08
C VAL A 277 2.92 26.08 -10.45
N VAL A 278 2.87 27.08 -9.57
CA VAL A 278 2.10 28.31 -9.79
C VAL A 278 3.00 29.34 -10.44
N GLY A 279 2.52 29.99 -11.50
CA GLY A 279 3.16 31.20 -12.02
C GLY A 279 4.32 30.97 -13.00
N SER A 280 4.38 29.87 -13.73
CA SER A 280 5.19 29.73 -14.95
C SER A 280 4.33 29.97 -16.19
N GLY A 281 3.76 31.15 -16.30
CA GLY A 281 3.14 31.65 -17.51
C GLY A 281 4.11 32.59 -18.22
#